data_f00aaae1f2bed6a6a7bebc59deb9dcd6
#
_entry.id   f00aaae1f2bed6a6a7bebc59deb9dcd6
#
_cell.length_a   1.000
_cell.length_b   1.000
_cell.length_c   1.000
_cell.angle_alpha   90.00
_cell.angle_beta   90.00
_cell.angle_gamma   90.00
#
_symmetry.space_group_name_H-M   'P 1'
#
loop_
_entity.id
_entity.type
_entity.pdbx_description
1 polymer ?
#
loop_
_entity_poly.entity_id
_entity_poly.type
_entity_poly.pdbx_seq_one_letter_code
_entity_poly.pdbx_strand_id
1 'polypeptide(L)'
;MARSAEPTRRRILAAAYVLFRQRGYSRVSMDEIASATNVTKRTLYNHFQSKDQLLAFVLEAQNELALAAFRTFGDQLTGSPAAIVDGLFRDLAVWADRPRWAGSGFTRLVIELADLPGHPARAIARRHKALLEAHLADLLKRAGVRDARRRAREIWLLSEGAISLMLVHGDRAYAAAAADAANRLLRNSLR
;
A
#
# COMPACT_ATOMS: atom_id res chain seq x y z
N MET A 1 4.18 34.17 -6.30
CA MET A 1 3.70 33.11 -7.23
C MET A 1 3.83 31.67 -6.70
N ALA A 2 4.54 31.38 -5.59
CA ALA A 2 4.68 30.02 -5.05
C ALA A 2 3.39 29.44 -4.40
N ARG A 3 2.50 30.26 -3.92
CA ARG A 3 1.30 29.84 -3.15
C ARG A 3 0.21 29.14 -3.99
N SER A 4 0.20 29.29 -5.32
CA SER A 4 -0.79 28.63 -6.21
C SER A 4 -0.29 27.29 -6.81
N ALA A 5 1.01 27.02 -6.75
CA ALA A 5 1.60 25.82 -7.35
C ALA A 5 1.33 24.56 -6.51
N GLU A 6 1.40 24.66 -5.18
CA GLU A 6 1.24 23.53 -4.28
C GLU A 6 -0.19 22.93 -4.24
N PRO A 7 -1.27 23.71 -4.20
CA PRO A 7 -2.63 23.18 -4.35
C PRO A 7 -2.86 22.48 -5.68
N THR A 8 -2.32 23.01 -6.77
CA THR A 8 -2.42 22.40 -8.11
C THR A 8 -1.64 21.09 -8.16
N ARG A 9 -0.43 21.06 -7.61
CA ARG A 9 0.38 19.84 -7.53
C ARG A 9 -0.34 18.72 -6.77
N ARG A 10 -0.91 19.01 -5.60
CA ARG A 10 -1.69 18.04 -4.80
C ARG A 10 -2.91 17.52 -5.54
N ARG A 11 -3.64 18.38 -6.26
CA ARG A 11 -4.79 17.99 -7.07
C ARG A 11 -4.39 17.06 -8.20
N ILE A 12 -3.27 17.32 -8.89
CA ILE A 12 -2.73 16.44 -9.94
C ILE A 12 -2.36 15.07 -9.35
N LEU A 13 -1.64 15.02 -8.23
CA LEU A 13 -1.26 13.76 -7.58
C LEU A 13 -2.49 12.93 -7.18
N ALA A 14 -3.51 13.56 -6.61
CA ALA A 14 -4.74 12.89 -6.20
C ALA A 14 -5.50 12.29 -7.41
N ALA A 15 -5.65 13.05 -8.50
CA ALA A 15 -6.31 12.57 -9.70
C ALA A 15 -5.50 11.46 -10.39
N ALA A 16 -4.18 11.61 -10.51
CA ALA A 16 -3.29 10.60 -11.07
C ALA A 16 -3.37 9.29 -10.26
N TYR A 17 -3.39 9.37 -8.93
CA TYR A 17 -3.56 8.19 -8.08
C TYR A 17 -4.86 7.44 -8.38
N VAL A 18 -5.99 8.15 -8.48
CA VAL A 18 -7.28 7.55 -8.79
C VAL A 18 -7.26 6.87 -10.16
N LEU A 19 -6.75 7.56 -11.18
CA LEU A 19 -6.67 7.03 -12.55
C LEU A 19 -5.76 5.81 -12.62
N PHE A 20 -4.54 5.88 -12.08
CA PHE A 20 -3.60 4.74 -12.08
C PHE A 20 -4.17 3.54 -11.31
N ARG A 21 -4.85 3.78 -10.19
CA ARG A 21 -5.48 2.71 -9.42
C ARG A 21 -6.64 2.03 -10.14
N GLN A 22 -7.45 2.80 -10.87
CA GLN A 22 -8.65 2.27 -11.54
C GLN A 22 -8.32 1.60 -12.87
N ARG A 23 -7.41 2.18 -13.66
CA ARG A 23 -7.18 1.80 -15.04
C ARG A 23 -5.81 1.16 -15.30
N GLY A 24 -4.89 1.22 -14.33
CA GLY A 24 -3.50 0.82 -14.49
C GLY A 24 -2.63 1.95 -15.01
N TYR A 25 -1.32 1.84 -14.77
CA TYR A 25 -0.35 2.87 -15.17
C TYR A 25 -0.23 2.99 -16.69
N SER A 26 -0.10 1.86 -17.40
CA SER A 26 0.16 1.83 -18.84
C SER A 26 -0.97 2.46 -19.65
N ARG A 27 -2.21 2.31 -19.19
CA ARG A 27 -3.43 2.75 -19.89
C ARG A 27 -3.80 4.22 -19.67
N VAL A 28 -3.11 4.92 -18.78
CA VAL A 28 -3.40 6.33 -18.46
C VAL A 28 -2.36 7.23 -19.11
N SER A 29 -2.81 8.23 -19.87
CA SER A 29 -1.96 9.24 -20.49
C SER A 29 -1.84 10.50 -19.64
N MET A 30 -0.80 11.31 -19.90
CA MET A 30 -0.64 12.63 -19.28
C MET A 30 -1.80 13.58 -19.69
N ASP A 31 -2.32 13.44 -20.89
CA ASP A 31 -3.44 14.27 -21.39
C ASP A 31 -4.74 13.97 -20.63
N GLU A 32 -5.02 12.71 -20.32
CA GLU A 32 -6.16 12.32 -19.48
C GLU A 32 -6.04 12.87 -18.06
N ILE A 33 -4.83 12.88 -17.50
CA ILE A 33 -4.59 13.45 -16.16
C ILE A 33 -4.79 14.97 -16.19
N ALA A 34 -4.30 15.66 -17.23
CA ALA A 34 -4.50 17.09 -17.40
C ALA A 34 -5.99 17.43 -17.48
N SER A 35 -6.74 16.68 -18.30
CA SER A 35 -8.20 16.83 -18.45
C SER A 35 -8.93 16.57 -17.13
N ALA A 36 -8.62 15.50 -16.41
CA ALA A 36 -9.24 15.14 -15.14
C ALA A 36 -8.99 16.17 -14.02
N THR A 37 -7.94 16.98 -14.15
CA THR A 37 -7.56 18.01 -13.18
C THR A 37 -7.89 19.43 -13.62
N ASN A 38 -8.46 19.57 -14.80
CA ASN A 38 -8.75 20.86 -15.43
C ASN A 38 -7.51 21.78 -15.43
N VAL A 39 -6.36 21.23 -15.82
CA VAL A 39 -5.13 21.97 -16.07
C VAL A 39 -4.70 21.81 -17.53
N THR A 40 -3.92 22.77 -18.05
CA THR A 40 -3.35 22.62 -19.38
C THR A 40 -2.22 21.58 -19.36
N LYS A 41 -1.97 20.94 -20.50
CA LYS A 41 -0.82 20.03 -20.67
C LYS A 41 0.50 20.71 -20.27
N ARG A 42 0.68 21.98 -20.65
CA ARG A 42 1.84 22.78 -20.26
C ARG A 42 1.95 22.93 -18.74
N THR A 43 0.85 23.20 -18.05
CA THR A 43 0.83 23.29 -16.59
C THR A 43 1.22 21.95 -15.95
N LEU A 44 0.69 20.83 -16.47
CA LEU A 44 1.04 19.50 -15.97
C LEU A 44 2.54 19.21 -16.12
N TYR A 45 3.11 19.48 -17.30
CA TYR A 45 4.54 19.27 -17.56
C TYR A 45 5.46 20.24 -16.80
N ASN A 46 4.97 21.42 -16.41
CA ASN A 46 5.70 22.31 -15.50
C ASN A 46 5.84 21.71 -14.07
N HIS A 47 4.91 20.86 -13.66
CA HIS A 47 4.96 20.18 -12.35
C HIS A 47 5.65 18.82 -12.39
N PHE A 48 5.53 18.08 -13.51
CA PHE A 48 6.04 16.71 -13.65
C PHE A 48 6.57 16.49 -15.06
N GLN A 49 7.86 16.28 -15.19
CA GLN A 49 8.56 16.19 -16.48
C GLN A 49 8.17 14.94 -17.30
N SER A 50 7.68 13.88 -16.63
CA SER A 50 7.26 12.64 -17.26
C SER A 50 6.15 11.95 -16.47
N LYS A 51 5.49 10.97 -17.09
CA LYS A 51 4.51 10.11 -16.44
C LYS A 51 5.17 9.26 -15.33
N ASP A 52 6.41 8.82 -15.54
CA ASP A 52 7.18 8.05 -14.56
C ASP A 52 7.52 8.89 -13.32
N GLN A 53 7.91 10.16 -13.54
CA GLN A 53 8.14 11.08 -12.44
C GLN A 53 6.86 11.36 -11.66
N LEU A 54 5.74 11.59 -12.35
CA LEU A 54 4.43 11.75 -11.71
C LEU A 54 4.06 10.52 -10.89
N LEU A 55 4.23 9.31 -11.46
CA LEU A 55 3.99 8.06 -10.74
C LEU A 55 4.84 7.95 -9.47
N ALA A 56 6.13 8.28 -9.56
CA ALA A 56 7.02 8.26 -8.39
C ALA A 56 6.50 9.16 -7.26
N PHE A 57 6.09 10.38 -7.57
CA PHE A 57 5.51 11.30 -6.57
C PHE A 57 4.15 10.82 -6.03
N VAL A 58 3.32 10.21 -6.87
CA VAL A 58 2.07 9.59 -6.43
C VAL A 58 2.35 8.48 -5.41
N LEU A 59 3.31 7.61 -5.70
CA LEU A 59 3.67 6.51 -4.79
C LEU A 59 4.28 7.01 -3.48
N GLU A 60 5.13 8.05 -3.53
CA GLU A 60 5.67 8.65 -2.29
C GLU A 60 4.56 9.21 -1.41
N ALA A 61 3.62 9.97 -1.99
CA ALA A 61 2.50 10.50 -1.24
C ALA A 61 1.61 9.38 -0.64
N GLN A 62 1.39 8.30 -1.39
CA GLN A 62 0.64 7.14 -0.89
C GLN A 62 1.41 6.37 0.18
N ASN A 63 2.75 6.29 0.07
CA ASN A 63 3.59 5.68 1.09
C ASN A 63 3.49 6.42 2.43
N GLU A 64 3.56 7.74 2.42
CA GLU A 64 3.41 8.56 3.63
C GLU A 64 2.05 8.35 4.31
N LEU A 65 0.97 8.35 3.52
CA LEU A 65 -0.38 8.10 4.04
C LEU A 65 -0.54 6.70 4.62
N ALA A 66 -0.02 5.67 3.94
CA ALA A 66 -0.09 4.30 4.41
C ALA A 66 0.72 4.09 5.69
N LEU A 67 1.92 4.67 5.77
CA LEU A 67 2.77 4.60 6.98
C LEU A 67 2.13 5.33 8.16
N ALA A 68 1.51 6.49 7.93
CA ALA A 68 0.77 7.21 8.97
C ALA A 68 -0.41 6.38 9.49
N ALA A 69 -1.20 5.80 8.59
CA ALA A 69 -2.31 4.92 8.97
C ALA A 69 -1.83 3.68 9.75
N PHE A 70 -0.72 3.07 9.32
CA PHE A 70 -0.16 1.89 9.99
C PHE A 70 0.42 2.22 11.37
N ARG A 71 1.00 3.40 11.57
CA ARG A 71 1.45 3.88 12.89
C ARG A 71 0.24 4.06 13.83
N THR A 72 -0.80 4.78 13.38
CA THR A 72 -2.03 4.94 14.17
C THR A 72 -2.65 3.61 14.55
N PHE A 73 -2.66 2.64 13.64
CA PHE A 73 -3.06 1.27 13.90
C PHE A 73 -2.19 0.64 15.01
N GLY A 74 -0.86 0.74 14.89
CA GLY A 74 0.08 0.20 15.88
C GLY A 74 -0.05 0.82 17.27
N ASP A 75 -0.38 2.11 17.36
CA ASP A 75 -0.60 2.81 18.62
C ASP A 75 -1.90 2.37 19.32
N GLN A 76 -2.90 1.95 18.54
CA GLN A 76 -4.18 1.42 19.05
C GLN A 76 -4.09 -0.05 19.48
N LEU A 77 -3.13 -0.80 18.95
CA LEU A 77 -2.92 -2.21 19.28
C LEU A 77 -1.97 -2.36 20.47
N THR A 78 -2.50 -2.14 21.66
CA THR A 78 -1.86 -2.55 22.91
C THR A 78 -2.41 -3.92 23.27
N GLY A 79 -1.56 -4.95 23.35
CA GLY A 79 -2.07 -6.26 23.75
C GLY A 79 -1.19 -7.44 23.33
N SER A 80 -1.81 -8.60 23.31
CA SER A 80 -1.16 -9.85 22.95
C SER A 80 -0.77 -9.90 21.46
N PRO A 81 0.21 -10.71 21.07
CA PRO A 81 0.54 -10.95 19.67
C PRO A 81 -0.67 -11.36 18.81
N ALA A 82 -1.60 -12.12 19.37
CA ALA A 82 -2.84 -12.49 18.70
C ALA A 82 -3.73 -11.27 18.42
N ALA A 83 -3.86 -10.32 19.35
CA ALA A 83 -4.64 -9.11 19.14
C ALA A 83 -4.07 -8.24 18.00
N ILE A 84 -2.74 -8.20 17.84
CA ILE A 84 -2.07 -7.50 16.72
C ILE A 84 -2.44 -8.16 15.40
N VAL A 85 -2.38 -9.48 15.32
CA VAL A 85 -2.72 -10.24 14.12
C VAL A 85 -4.20 -10.10 13.76
N ASP A 86 -5.09 -10.31 14.72
CA ASP A 86 -6.53 -10.22 14.51
C ASP A 86 -6.94 -8.80 14.07
N GLY A 87 -6.32 -7.77 14.65
CA GLY A 87 -6.50 -6.38 14.24
C GLY A 87 -6.05 -6.15 12.81
N LEU A 88 -4.85 -6.59 12.44
CA LEU A 88 -4.30 -6.45 11.10
C LEU A 88 -5.22 -7.04 10.02
N PHE A 89 -5.69 -8.27 10.21
CA PHE A 89 -6.52 -8.95 9.21
C PHE A 89 -7.97 -8.45 9.22
N ARG A 90 -8.50 -8.00 10.35
CA ARG A 90 -9.79 -7.31 10.42
C ARG A 90 -9.76 -6.01 9.62
N ASP A 91 -8.73 -5.17 9.82
CA ASP A 91 -8.58 -3.93 9.07
C ASP A 91 -8.34 -4.18 7.58
N LEU A 92 -7.66 -5.27 7.24
CA LEU A 92 -7.48 -5.71 5.87
C LEU A 92 -8.83 -6.07 5.22
N ALA A 93 -9.71 -6.79 5.92
CA ALA A 93 -11.05 -7.12 5.43
C ALA A 93 -11.90 -5.85 5.24
N VAL A 94 -11.91 -4.94 6.23
CA VAL A 94 -12.61 -3.66 6.15
C VAL A 94 -12.08 -2.81 4.98
N TRP A 95 -10.76 -2.78 4.77
CA TRP A 95 -10.19 -2.09 3.62
C TRP A 95 -10.61 -2.69 2.29
N ALA A 96 -10.74 -4.02 2.23
CA ALA A 96 -11.17 -4.73 1.05
C ALA A 96 -12.66 -4.54 0.71
N ASP A 97 -13.49 -4.11 1.68
CA ASP A 97 -14.92 -3.83 1.48
C ASP A 97 -15.18 -2.42 0.90
N ARG A 98 -14.15 -1.59 0.78
CA ARG A 98 -14.31 -0.24 0.23
C ARG A 98 -14.79 -0.28 -1.23
N PRO A 99 -15.68 0.63 -1.64
CA PRO A 99 -16.14 0.69 -3.03
C PRO A 99 -14.99 0.76 -4.03
N ARG A 100 -15.09 -0.03 -5.08
CA ARG A 100 -14.05 -0.11 -6.14
C ARG A 100 -12.66 -0.48 -5.60
N TRP A 101 -12.61 -1.31 -4.56
CA TRP A 101 -11.37 -1.87 -4.08
C TRP A 101 -10.68 -2.70 -5.19
N ALA A 102 -9.39 -2.54 -5.33
CA ALA A 102 -8.60 -3.12 -6.42
C ALA A 102 -7.27 -3.71 -5.93
N GLY A 103 -7.23 -4.15 -4.65
CA GLY A 103 -6.03 -4.70 -4.05
C GLY A 103 -4.95 -3.67 -3.74
N SER A 104 -3.72 -4.14 -3.53
CA SER A 104 -2.56 -3.28 -3.28
C SER A 104 -2.10 -2.56 -4.54
N GLY A 105 -2.20 -1.23 -4.56
CA GLY A 105 -1.72 -0.42 -5.68
C GLY A 105 -0.22 -0.56 -5.92
N PHE A 106 0.58 -0.68 -4.86
CA PHE A 106 2.03 -0.89 -4.98
C PHE A 106 2.37 -2.23 -5.62
N THR A 107 1.69 -3.31 -5.22
CA THR A 107 1.91 -4.65 -5.78
C THR A 107 1.48 -4.69 -7.25
N ARG A 108 0.30 -4.14 -7.58
CA ARG A 108 -0.18 -4.07 -8.96
C ARG A 108 0.77 -3.32 -9.88
N LEU A 109 1.27 -2.17 -9.46
CA LEU A 109 2.23 -1.38 -10.23
C LEU A 109 3.55 -2.12 -10.46
N VAL A 110 4.06 -2.84 -9.46
CA VAL A 110 5.28 -3.65 -9.63
C VAL A 110 5.07 -4.79 -10.62
N ILE A 111 3.89 -5.43 -10.61
CA ILE A 111 3.54 -6.48 -11.59
C ILE A 111 3.43 -5.88 -12.99
N GLU A 112 2.77 -4.73 -13.14
CA GLU A 112 2.63 -4.03 -14.44
C GLU A 112 3.97 -3.55 -15.02
N LEU A 113 4.96 -3.28 -14.15
CA LEU A 113 6.32 -2.84 -14.50
C LEU A 113 7.36 -3.97 -14.36
N ALA A 114 6.94 -5.23 -14.41
CA ALA A 114 7.81 -6.37 -14.13
C ALA A 114 8.97 -6.50 -15.14
N ASP A 115 8.72 -6.14 -16.38
CA ASP A 115 9.66 -6.09 -17.50
C ASP A 115 10.61 -4.87 -17.47
N LEU A 116 10.39 -3.93 -16.57
CA LEU A 116 11.20 -2.71 -16.40
C LEU A 116 11.93 -2.69 -15.04
N PRO A 117 12.96 -3.53 -14.84
CA PRO A 117 13.60 -3.72 -13.52
C PRO A 117 14.22 -2.44 -12.94
N GLY A 118 14.65 -1.51 -13.78
CA GLY A 118 15.23 -0.22 -13.37
C GLY A 118 14.20 0.90 -13.12
N HIS A 119 12.91 0.64 -13.28
CA HIS A 119 11.90 1.70 -13.14
C HIS A 119 11.83 2.22 -11.68
N PRO A 120 11.85 3.56 -11.45
CA PRO A 120 11.90 4.16 -10.11
C PRO A 120 10.76 3.71 -9.18
N ALA A 121 9.56 3.53 -9.72
CA ALA A 121 8.39 3.09 -8.97
C ALA A 121 8.60 1.74 -8.26
N ARG A 122 9.41 0.84 -8.84
CA ARG A 122 9.72 -0.46 -8.22
C ARG A 122 10.56 -0.31 -6.96
N ALA A 123 11.52 0.62 -6.95
CA ALA A 123 12.32 0.92 -5.76
C ALA A 123 11.45 1.52 -4.64
N ILE A 124 10.52 2.42 -4.99
CA ILE A 124 9.58 3.01 -4.04
C ILE A 124 8.66 1.94 -3.45
N ALA A 125 8.10 1.07 -4.30
CA ALA A 125 7.23 -0.01 -3.84
C ALA A 125 7.97 -1.00 -2.91
N ARG A 126 9.20 -1.38 -3.24
CA ARG A 126 10.05 -2.22 -2.39
C ARG A 126 10.29 -1.58 -1.03
N ARG A 127 10.65 -0.28 -1.01
CA ARG A 127 10.86 0.45 0.25
C ARG A 127 9.57 0.52 1.06
N HIS A 128 8.43 0.80 0.45
CA HIS A 128 7.12 0.79 1.09
C HIS A 128 6.82 -0.53 1.79
N LYS A 129 6.95 -1.65 1.07
CA LYS A 129 6.71 -2.99 1.64
C LYS A 129 7.67 -3.31 2.78
N ALA A 130 8.96 -2.99 2.63
CA ALA A 130 9.96 -3.20 3.67
C ALA A 130 9.67 -2.39 4.94
N LEU A 131 9.19 -1.15 4.82
CA LEU A 131 8.82 -0.31 5.96
C LEU A 131 7.61 -0.86 6.71
N LEU A 132 6.59 -1.33 6.01
CA LEU A 132 5.42 -1.95 6.65
C LEU A 132 5.77 -3.26 7.35
N GLU A 133 6.59 -4.13 6.73
CA GLU A 133 7.11 -5.36 7.35
C GLU A 133 7.92 -5.03 8.60
N ALA A 134 8.79 -4.02 8.55
CA ALA A 134 9.59 -3.60 9.70
C ALA A 134 8.72 -3.07 10.85
N HIS A 135 7.69 -2.28 10.56
CA HIS A 135 6.73 -1.80 11.57
C HIS A 135 5.99 -2.95 12.26
N LEU A 136 5.54 -3.94 11.48
CA LEU A 136 4.91 -5.14 12.05
C LEU A 136 5.89 -5.91 12.94
N ALA A 137 7.16 -6.04 12.52
CA ALA A 137 8.20 -6.69 13.33
C ALA A 137 8.42 -5.96 14.66
N ASP A 138 8.41 -4.62 14.66
CA ASP A 138 8.55 -3.83 15.89
C ASP A 138 7.34 -3.98 16.82
N LEU A 139 6.12 -4.04 16.26
CA LEU A 139 4.91 -4.35 17.06
C LEU A 139 5.00 -5.71 17.73
N LEU A 140 5.32 -6.76 16.97
CA LEU A 140 5.46 -8.12 17.48
C LEU A 140 6.60 -8.23 18.50
N LYS A 141 7.72 -7.55 18.29
CA LYS A 141 8.83 -7.49 19.24
C LYS A 141 8.41 -6.88 20.57
N ARG A 142 7.67 -5.76 20.55
CA ARG A 142 7.14 -5.12 21.76
C ARG A 142 6.14 -6.01 22.48
N ALA A 143 5.41 -6.85 21.77
CA ALA A 143 4.49 -7.84 22.32
C ALA A 143 5.18 -9.13 22.80
N GLY A 144 6.52 -9.19 22.80
CA GLY A 144 7.30 -10.32 23.34
C GLY A 144 7.47 -11.51 22.38
N VAL A 145 7.19 -11.35 21.09
CA VAL A 145 7.35 -12.43 20.11
C VAL A 145 8.84 -12.67 19.84
N ARG A 146 9.30 -13.92 20.03
CA ARG A 146 10.63 -14.35 19.58
C ARG A 146 10.69 -14.34 18.06
N ASP A 147 11.87 -14.07 17.50
CA ASP A 147 12.08 -14.00 16.04
C ASP A 147 11.08 -13.08 15.31
N ALA A 148 10.71 -11.95 15.94
CA ALA A 148 9.67 -11.03 15.48
C ALA A 148 9.83 -10.64 14.00
N ARG A 149 11.07 -10.46 13.49
CA ARG A 149 11.33 -10.18 12.08
C ARG A 149 10.89 -11.32 11.16
N ARG A 150 11.21 -12.56 11.54
CA ARG A 150 10.80 -13.73 10.77
C ARG A 150 9.28 -13.87 10.78
N ARG A 151 8.65 -13.71 11.95
CA ARG A 151 7.19 -13.79 12.11
C ARG A 151 6.47 -12.68 11.34
N ALA A 152 7.00 -11.46 11.36
CA ALA A 152 6.47 -10.37 10.56
C ALA A 152 6.49 -10.71 9.06
N ARG A 153 7.57 -11.27 8.55
CA ARG A 153 7.67 -11.70 7.14
C ARG A 153 6.67 -12.80 6.79
N GLU A 154 6.50 -13.80 7.64
CA GLU A 154 5.53 -14.89 7.45
C GLU A 154 4.08 -14.34 7.45
N ILE A 155 3.75 -13.45 8.38
CA ILE A 155 2.44 -12.78 8.46
C ILE A 155 2.23 -11.87 7.25
N TRP A 156 3.28 -11.16 6.80
CA TRP A 156 3.22 -10.30 5.63
C TRP A 156 2.95 -11.10 4.34
N LEU A 157 3.55 -12.27 4.18
CA LEU A 157 3.25 -13.20 3.08
C LEU A 157 1.78 -13.63 3.09
N LEU A 158 1.24 -13.96 4.27
CA LEU A 158 -0.18 -14.30 4.41
C LEU A 158 -1.09 -13.12 4.05
N SER A 159 -0.72 -11.90 4.44
CA SER A 159 -1.46 -10.68 4.12
C SER A 159 -1.50 -10.41 2.60
N GLU A 160 -0.36 -10.50 1.92
CA GLU A 160 -0.29 -10.31 0.46
C GLU A 160 -1.05 -11.41 -0.29
N GLY A 161 -1.00 -12.65 0.19
CA GLY A 161 -1.79 -13.76 -0.31
C GLY A 161 -3.29 -13.52 -0.15
N ALA A 162 -3.73 -13.09 1.04
CA ALA A 162 -5.12 -12.75 1.31
C ALA A 162 -5.61 -11.59 0.41
N ILE A 163 -4.82 -10.53 0.26
CA ILE A 163 -5.13 -9.41 -0.65
C ILE A 163 -5.38 -9.92 -2.08
N SER A 164 -4.49 -10.76 -2.59
CA SER A 164 -4.58 -11.28 -3.95
C SER A 164 -5.80 -12.19 -4.12
N LEU A 165 -6.05 -13.10 -3.19
CA LEU A 165 -7.17 -14.04 -3.28
C LEU A 165 -8.53 -13.38 -3.03
N MET A 166 -8.61 -12.40 -2.12
CA MET A 166 -9.81 -11.58 -1.98
C MET A 166 -10.14 -10.80 -3.27
N LEU A 167 -9.11 -10.34 -3.99
CA LEU A 167 -9.32 -9.64 -5.26
C LEU A 167 -9.79 -10.59 -6.37
N VAL A 168 -9.24 -11.80 -6.44
CA VAL A 168 -9.57 -12.80 -7.46
C VAL A 168 -10.97 -13.39 -7.24
N HIS A 169 -11.29 -13.75 -6.00
CA HIS A 169 -12.51 -14.48 -5.67
C HIS A 169 -13.67 -13.60 -5.16
N GLY A 170 -13.37 -12.35 -4.76
CA GLY A 170 -14.37 -11.49 -4.12
C GLY A 170 -14.75 -11.92 -2.70
N ASP A 171 -14.04 -12.89 -2.13
CA ASP A 171 -14.36 -13.51 -0.85
C ASP A 171 -13.47 -13.00 0.28
N ARG A 172 -14.06 -12.41 1.33
CA ARG A 172 -13.35 -11.87 2.50
C ARG A 172 -12.90 -12.94 3.49
N ALA A 173 -13.39 -14.18 3.37
CA ALA A 173 -12.97 -15.30 4.22
C ALA A 173 -11.45 -15.57 4.13
N TYR A 174 -10.80 -15.18 3.04
CA TYR A 174 -9.34 -15.27 2.93
C TYR A 174 -8.59 -14.45 3.98
N ALA A 175 -9.13 -13.31 4.43
CA ALA A 175 -8.54 -12.55 5.52
C ALA A 175 -8.62 -13.31 6.85
N ALA A 176 -9.76 -13.92 7.16
CA ALA A 176 -9.94 -14.74 8.36
C ALA A 176 -9.02 -15.98 8.34
N ALA A 177 -8.97 -16.70 7.23
CA ALA A 177 -8.08 -17.85 7.06
C ALA A 177 -6.60 -17.50 7.25
N ALA A 178 -6.18 -16.32 6.75
CA ALA A 178 -4.83 -15.81 6.94
C ALA A 178 -4.55 -15.42 8.39
N ALA A 179 -5.53 -14.82 9.10
CA ALA A 179 -5.44 -14.53 10.53
C ALA A 179 -5.25 -15.81 11.36
N ASP A 180 -6.03 -16.83 11.09
CA ASP A 180 -5.92 -18.13 11.76
C ASP A 180 -4.55 -18.80 11.54
N ALA A 181 -4.04 -18.74 10.31
CA ALA A 181 -2.70 -19.25 9.99
C ALA A 181 -1.60 -18.47 10.72
N ALA A 182 -1.69 -17.14 10.73
CA ALA A 182 -0.74 -16.26 11.41
C ALA A 182 -0.75 -16.49 12.93
N ASN A 183 -1.92 -16.66 13.55
CA ASN A 183 -2.04 -16.98 14.97
C ASN A 183 -1.44 -18.35 15.32
N ARG A 184 -1.55 -19.35 14.44
CA ARG A 184 -0.87 -20.65 14.63
C ARG A 184 0.65 -20.49 14.60
N LEU A 185 1.19 -19.67 13.71
CA LEU A 185 2.64 -19.37 13.66
C LEU A 185 3.13 -18.73 14.96
N LEU A 186 2.36 -17.79 15.54
CA LEU A 186 2.74 -17.10 16.77
C LEU A 186 2.72 -18.00 18.01
N ARG A 187 1.79 -18.95 18.12
CA ARG A 187 1.74 -19.89 19.25
C ARG A 187 3.04 -20.68 19.44
N ASN A 188 3.74 -20.99 18.35
CA ASN A 188 5.02 -21.68 18.37
C ASN A 188 6.21 -20.77 18.73
N SER A 189 5.98 -19.47 18.90
CA SER A 189 7.02 -18.47 19.16
C SER A 189 6.97 -17.86 20.57
N LEU A 190 5.95 -18.23 21.33
CA LEU A 190 5.73 -17.78 22.72
C LEU A 190 6.23 -18.80 23.76
N ARG A 191 6.72 -19.95 23.33
CA ARG A 191 7.30 -21.03 24.16
C ARG A 191 8.80 -20.96 24.24
#